data_291a21426d6b2f69be0f8475d4ace05b
#
_entry.id   291a21426d6b2f69be0f8475d4ace05b
#
_cell.length_a   1.000
_cell.length_b   1.000
_cell.length_c   1.000
_cell.angle_alpha   90.00
_cell.angle_beta   90.00
_cell.angle_gamma   90.00
#
_symmetry.space_group_name_H-M   'P 1'
#
loop_
_entity.id
_entity.type
_entity.pdbx_description
1 polymer ?
#
loop_
_entity_poly.entity_id
_entity_poly.type
_entity_poly.pdbx_seq_one_letter_code
_entity_poly.pdbx_strand_id
1 'polypeptide(L)'
;MSFLSVADKTPGELADLVELGLDVKRNPERYRTALAHKSVGLFFAKQSLRTQVSCDIACAELGAHSLIISNDQTGLGTRESPEDVGRVLDRYVDLLGMRVYSHSVLEAVGASMDTPVVNLLSEREHLDVRHVA
;
A
#
# COMPACT_ATOMS: atom_id res chain seq x y z
N MET A 1 5.17 -1.73 -10.94
CA MET A 1 4.08 -2.70 -10.73
C MET A 1 3.29 -2.27 -9.49
N SER A 2 1.98 -2.13 -9.63
CA SER A 2 1.12 -1.73 -8.51
C SER A 2 0.08 -2.80 -8.21
N PHE A 3 -0.45 -2.79 -6.99
CA PHE A 3 -1.53 -3.68 -6.58
C PHE A 3 -2.70 -2.82 -6.09
N LEU A 4 -3.58 -2.44 -7.03
CA LEU A 4 -4.72 -1.56 -6.74
C LEU A 4 -6.00 -2.35 -6.49
N SER A 5 -6.15 -3.50 -7.14
CA SER A 5 -7.32 -4.36 -6.99
C SER A 5 -6.95 -5.83 -7.20
N VAL A 6 -7.59 -6.71 -6.46
CA VAL A 6 -7.51 -8.16 -6.67
C VAL A 6 -7.98 -8.51 -8.09
N ALA A 7 -8.99 -7.79 -8.59
CA ALA A 7 -9.54 -8.02 -9.92
C ALA A 7 -8.55 -7.77 -11.06
N ASP A 8 -7.50 -6.99 -10.82
CA ASP A 8 -6.48 -6.67 -11.82
C ASP A 8 -5.40 -7.77 -11.95
N LYS A 9 -5.47 -8.80 -11.12
CA LYS A 9 -4.47 -9.88 -11.06
C LYS A 9 -5.04 -11.18 -11.60
N THR A 10 -4.16 -11.96 -12.21
CA THR A 10 -4.51 -13.32 -12.62
C THR A 10 -4.54 -14.27 -11.41
N PRO A 11 -5.26 -15.40 -11.48
CA PRO A 11 -5.21 -16.39 -10.40
C PRO A 11 -3.79 -16.88 -10.08
N GLY A 12 -2.94 -17.01 -11.09
CA GLY A 12 -1.54 -17.40 -10.90
C GLY A 12 -0.74 -16.35 -10.13
N GLU A 13 -0.90 -15.08 -10.46
CA GLU A 13 -0.24 -13.98 -9.75
C GLU A 13 -0.68 -13.93 -8.29
N LEU A 14 -1.98 -14.12 -8.01
CA LEU A 14 -2.50 -14.15 -6.64
C LEU A 14 -1.97 -15.35 -5.86
N ALA A 15 -1.90 -16.52 -6.49
CA ALA A 15 -1.33 -17.72 -5.87
C ALA A 15 0.14 -17.51 -5.50
N ASP A 16 0.92 -16.90 -6.39
CA ASP A 16 2.33 -16.60 -6.15
C ASP A 16 2.52 -15.63 -4.97
N LEU A 17 1.66 -14.61 -4.87
CA LEU A 17 1.70 -13.66 -3.74
C LEU A 17 1.37 -14.34 -2.41
N VAL A 18 0.37 -15.23 -2.40
CA VAL A 18 0.01 -15.99 -1.20
C VAL A 18 1.16 -16.91 -0.78
N GLU A 19 1.77 -17.62 -1.73
CA GLU A 19 2.91 -18.47 -1.46
C GLU A 19 4.09 -17.69 -0.91
N LEU A 20 4.39 -16.52 -1.49
CA LEU A 20 5.44 -15.65 -0.98
C LEU A 20 5.15 -15.22 0.46
N GLY A 21 3.92 -14.81 0.74
CA GLY A 21 3.50 -14.42 2.08
C GLY A 21 3.66 -15.56 3.09
N LEU A 22 3.33 -16.79 2.71
CA LEU A 22 3.52 -17.96 3.55
C LEU A 22 4.98 -18.27 3.79
N ASP A 23 5.83 -18.11 2.78
CA ASP A 23 7.27 -18.32 2.93
C ASP A 23 7.90 -17.27 3.85
N VAL A 24 7.53 -16.00 3.71
CA VAL A 24 7.96 -14.93 4.61
C VAL A 24 7.57 -15.25 6.06
N LYS A 25 6.36 -15.74 6.26
CA LYS A 25 5.85 -16.11 7.59
C LYS A 25 6.61 -17.30 8.20
N ARG A 26 6.94 -18.31 7.38
CA ARG A 26 7.65 -19.52 7.82
C ARG A 26 9.15 -19.30 8.00
N ASN A 27 9.74 -18.46 7.18
CA ASN A 27 11.17 -18.24 7.11
C ASN A 27 11.52 -16.74 7.19
N PRO A 28 11.13 -16.03 8.27
CA PRO A 28 11.30 -14.58 8.34
C PRO A 28 12.75 -14.13 8.22
N GLU A 29 13.70 -14.96 8.66
CA GLU A 29 15.14 -14.66 8.61
C GLU A 29 15.65 -14.41 7.20
N ARG A 30 15.07 -15.08 6.19
CA ARG A 30 15.46 -14.89 4.79
C ARG A 30 15.14 -13.51 4.26
N TYR A 31 14.17 -12.82 4.88
CA TYR A 31 13.59 -11.59 4.35
C TYR A 31 13.93 -10.36 5.16
N ARG A 32 14.75 -10.50 6.22
CA ARG A 32 15.10 -9.38 7.10
C ARG A 32 15.69 -8.18 6.40
N THR A 33 16.38 -8.39 5.30
CA THR A 33 17.02 -7.34 4.51
C THR A 33 16.40 -7.18 3.12
N ALA A 34 15.26 -7.80 2.87
CA ALA A 34 14.61 -7.75 1.56
C ALA A 34 14.31 -6.34 1.09
N LEU A 35 13.97 -5.44 2.02
CA LEU A 35 13.69 -4.03 1.74
C LEU A 35 14.70 -3.10 2.42
N ALA A 36 15.94 -3.58 2.62
CA ALA A 36 16.98 -2.76 3.24
C ALA A 36 17.22 -1.48 2.43
N HIS A 37 17.33 -0.35 3.15
CA HIS A 37 17.52 0.97 2.58
C HIS A 37 16.34 1.49 1.74
N LYS A 38 15.18 0.83 1.83
CA LYS A 38 13.95 1.28 1.15
C LYS A 38 13.06 2.06 2.11
N SER A 39 12.33 3.02 1.57
CA SER A 39 11.33 3.79 2.31
C SER A 39 9.94 3.42 1.82
N VAL A 40 9.05 3.10 2.76
CA VAL A 40 7.67 2.75 2.47
C VAL A 40 6.76 3.81 3.07
N GLY A 41 6.01 4.50 2.21
CA GLY A 41 4.97 5.42 2.65
C GLY A 41 3.70 4.64 2.98
N LEU A 42 3.10 4.93 4.11
CA LEU A 42 1.83 4.32 4.55
C LEU A 42 0.82 5.45 4.76
N PHE A 43 -0.04 5.65 3.78
CA PHE A 43 -1.03 6.72 3.78
C PHE A 43 -2.37 6.23 4.31
N PHE A 44 -2.91 6.92 5.30
CA PHE A 44 -4.21 6.60 5.90
C PHE A 44 -5.15 7.81 5.87
N ALA A 45 -6.11 7.78 4.94
CA ALA A 45 -7.22 8.72 4.95
C ALA A 45 -8.25 8.34 6.03
N LYS A 46 -8.32 7.05 6.33
CA LYS A 46 -9.18 6.48 7.36
C LYS A 46 -8.32 5.83 8.43
N GLN A 47 -8.62 6.09 9.68
CA GLN A 47 -7.92 5.43 10.79
C GLN A 47 -8.22 3.94 10.79
N SER A 48 -7.17 3.15 10.91
CA SER A 48 -7.25 1.70 10.99
C SER A 48 -6.05 1.17 11.78
N LEU A 49 -6.28 0.93 13.05
CA LEU A 49 -5.21 0.49 13.96
C LEU A 49 -4.53 -0.79 13.47
N ARG A 50 -5.31 -1.79 13.10
CA ARG A 50 -4.78 -3.10 12.68
C ARG A 50 -3.91 -2.98 11.43
N THR A 51 -4.39 -2.28 10.43
CA THR A 51 -3.65 -2.08 9.18
C THR A 51 -2.39 -1.28 9.41
N GLN A 52 -2.49 -0.19 10.18
CA GLN A 52 -1.34 0.67 10.47
C GLN A 52 -0.25 -0.09 11.21
N VAL A 53 -0.61 -0.79 12.29
CA VAL A 53 0.35 -1.51 13.11
C VAL A 53 0.98 -2.66 12.34
N SER A 54 0.18 -3.46 11.64
CA SER A 54 0.69 -4.62 10.89
C SER A 54 1.62 -4.20 9.75
N CYS A 55 1.28 -3.16 9.02
CA CYS A 55 2.11 -2.67 7.93
C CYS A 55 3.42 -2.04 8.45
N ASP A 56 3.35 -1.26 9.51
CA ASP A 56 4.54 -0.64 10.10
C ASP A 56 5.53 -1.71 10.61
N ILE A 57 5.04 -2.69 11.33
CA ILE A 57 5.87 -3.79 11.83
C ILE A 57 6.42 -4.64 10.68
N ALA A 58 5.60 -4.91 9.66
CA ALA A 58 6.06 -5.65 8.49
C ALA A 58 7.22 -4.94 7.78
N CYS A 59 7.14 -3.61 7.65
CA CYS A 59 8.26 -2.83 7.09
C CYS A 59 9.53 -3.00 7.91
N ALA A 60 9.44 -2.90 9.23
CA ALA A 60 10.58 -3.06 10.13
C ALA A 60 11.19 -4.47 10.02
N GLU A 61 10.36 -5.50 9.97
CA GLU A 61 10.83 -6.88 9.85
C GLU A 61 11.51 -7.18 8.51
N LEU A 62 11.17 -6.42 7.46
CA LEU A 62 11.79 -6.55 6.15
C LEU A 62 12.98 -5.61 5.94
N GLY A 63 13.31 -4.81 6.93
CA GLY A 63 14.44 -3.88 6.90
C GLY A 63 14.13 -2.52 6.30
N ALA A 64 12.87 -2.21 6.04
CA ALA A 64 12.45 -0.94 5.47
C ALA A 64 12.21 0.12 6.54
N HIS A 65 12.38 1.38 6.13
CA HIS A 65 11.89 2.51 6.90
C HIS A 65 10.46 2.83 6.50
N SER A 66 9.56 2.96 7.44
CA SER A 66 8.17 3.32 7.19
C SER A 66 7.88 4.78 7.56
N LEU A 67 7.04 5.42 6.75
CA LEU A 67 6.53 6.76 6.98
C LEU A 67 5.01 6.68 7.06
N ILE A 68 4.46 6.99 8.23
CA ILE A 68 3.01 7.04 8.39
C ILE A 68 2.53 8.45 8.05
N ILE A 69 1.65 8.55 7.06
CA ILE A 69 1.15 9.82 6.53
C ILE A 69 -0.35 9.87 6.72
N SER A 70 -0.83 10.90 7.42
CA SER A 70 -2.26 11.10 7.63
C SER A 70 -2.83 12.07 6.59
N ASN A 71 -4.15 12.01 6.38
CA ASN A 71 -4.85 12.92 5.50
C ASN A 71 -4.74 14.38 5.96
N ASP A 72 -4.64 14.62 7.26
CA ASP A 72 -4.50 15.96 7.84
C ASP A 72 -3.20 16.64 7.39
N GLN A 73 -2.14 15.87 7.20
CA GLN A 73 -0.84 16.37 6.75
C GLN A 73 -0.86 16.77 5.28
N THR A 74 -1.57 16.02 4.45
CA THR A 74 -1.55 16.22 3.00
C THR A 74 -2.70 17.08 2.50
N GLY A 75 -3.86 17.04 3.18
CA GLY A 75 -5.07 17.68 2.67
C GLY A 75 -5.53 17.10 1.33
N LEU A 76 -5.35 15.79 1.13
CA LEU A 76 -5.69 15.09 -0.09
C LEU A 76 -7.17 15.30 -0.45
N GLY A 77 -7.41 15.78 -1.67
CA GLY A 77 -8.75 16.07 -2.17
C GLY A 77 -9.32 17.41 -1.72
N THR A 78 -8.63 18.17 -0.86
CA THR A 78 -9.03 19.50 -0.40
C THR A 78 -7.98 20.56 -0.73
N ARG A 79 -6.79 20.47 -0.11
CA ARG A 79 -5.69 21.41 -0.35
C ARG A 79 -4.79 20.96 -1.49
N GLU A 80 -4.68 19.65 -1.70
CA GLU A 80 -3.83 19.07 -2.76
C GLU A 80 -4.60 18.04 -3.56
N SER A 81 -4.33 17.99 -4.86
CA SER A 81 -4.91 16.97 -5.72
C SER A 81 -4.23 15.61 -5.50
N PRO A 82 -4.93 14.50 -5.78
CA PRO A 82 -4.31 13.17 -5.74
C PRO A 82 -3.05 13.06 -6.60
N GLU A 83 -3.06 13.68 -7.77
CA GLU A 83 -1.94 13.66 -8.71
C GLU A 83 -0.71 14.37 -8.13
N ASP A 84 -0.90 15.51 -7.47
CA ASP A 84 0.21 16.26 -6.86
C ASP A 84 0.79 15.52 -5.66
N VAL A 85 -0.06 14.92 -4.83
CA VAL A 85 0.39 14.08 -3.73
C VAL A 85 1.22 12.90 -4.27
N GLY A 86 0.74 12.25 -5.32
CA GLY A 86 1.46 11.15 -5.97
C GLY A 86 2.83 11.58 -6.48
N ARG A 87 2.89 12.70 -7.19
CA ARG A 87 4.17 13.21 -7.74
C ARG A 87 5.19 13.55 -6.65
N VAL A 88 4.73 14.12 -5.54
CA VAL A 88 5.62 14.43 -4.42
C VAL A 88 6.14 13.15 -3.77
N LEU A 89 5.26 12.22 -3.44
CA LEU A 89 5.65 10.97 -2.78
C LEU A 89 6.53 10.09 -3.67
N ASP A 90 6.30 10.14 -4.98
CA ASP A 90 7.11 9.38 -5.95
C ASP A 90 8.60 9.69 -5.87
N ARG A 91 8.95 10.88 -5.41
CA ARG A 91 10.35 11.30 -5.27
C ARG A 91 11.03 10.79 -4.00
N TYR A 92 10.25 10.34 -3.02
CA TYR A 92 10.79 10.03 -1.70
C TYR A 92 10.64 8.58 -1.29
N VAL A 93 9.57 7.91 -1.74
CA VAL A 93 9.31 6.54 -1.30
C VAL A 93 9.55 5.54 -2.42
N ASP A 94 9.89 4.32 -2.01
CA ASP A 94 10.10 3.20 -2.93
C ASP A 94 8.84 2.34 -3.08
N LEU A 95 7.89 2.50 -2.16
CA LEU A 95 6.60 1.82 -2.16
C LEU A 95 5.60 2.71 -1.42
N LEU A 96 4.38 2.78 -1.90
CA LEU A 96 3.29 3.49 -1.22
C LEU A 96 2.12 2.55 -0.96
N GLY A 97 1.79 2.34 0.31
CA GLY A 97 0.54 1.71 0.70
C GLY A 97 -0.49 2.77 1.05
N MET A 98 -1.72 2.61 0.56
CA MET A 98 -2.79 3.57 0.80
C MET A 98 -4.05 2.92 1.31
N ARG A 99 -4.58 3.45 2.39
CA ARG A 99 -5.92 3.16 2.85
C ARG A 99 -6.80 4.39 2.69
N VAL A 100 -7.71 4.35 1.73
CA VAL A 100 -8.54 5.48 1.33
C VAL A 100 -10.01 5.06 1.24
N TYR A 101 -10.91 6.04 1.28
CA TYR A 101 -12.32 5.78 1.07
C TYR A 101 -12.62 5.54 -0.41
N SER A 102 -12.20 6.47 -1.26
CA SER A 102 -12.50 6.44 -2.68
C SER A 102 -11.45 5.69 -3.48
N HIS A 103 -11.88 4.66 -4.19
CA HIS A 103 -11.00 3.90 -5.09
C HIS A 103 -10.45 4.78 -6.22
N SER A 104 -11.24 5.76 -6.69
CA SER A 104 -10.80 6.69 -7.74
C SER A 104 -9.60 7.55 -7.32
N VAL A 105 -9.52 7.91 -6.04
CA VAL A 105 -8.36 8.63 -5.49
C VAL A 105 -7.12 7.74 -5.55
N LEU A 106 -7.25 6.48 -5.17
CA LEU A 106 -6.16 5.50 -5.25
C LEU A 106 -5.65 5.35 -6.69
N GLU A 107 -6.57 5.23 -7.65
CA GLU A 107 -6.22 5.13 -9.07
C GLU A 107 -5.50 6.37 -9.57
N ALA A 108 -5.97 7.57 -9.18
CA ALA A 108 -5.37 8.84 -9.58
C ALA A 108 -3.94 9.00 -9.02
N VAL A 109 -3.73 8.64 -7.77
CA VAL A 109 -2.39 8.65 -7.17
C VAL A 109 -1.48 7.64 -7.88
N GLY A 110 -1.96 6.42 -8.08
CA GLY A 110 -1.20 5.37 -8.76
C GLY A 110 -0.80 5.73 -10.19
N ALA A 111 -1.68 6.41 -10.92
CA ALA A 111 -1.41 6.85 -12.28
C ALA A 111 -0.37 7.98 -12.36
N SER A 112 -0.18 8.73 -11.28
CA SER A 112 0.77 9.84 -11.22
C SER A 112 2.16 9.44 -10.66
N MET A 113 2.34 8.17 -10.33
CA MET A 113 3.57 7.64 -9.74
C MET A 113 4.16 6.53 -10.58
N ASP A 114 5.49 6.49 -10.67
CA ASP A 114 6.24 5.34 -11.18
C ASP A 114 6.45 4.31 -10.06
N THR A 115 6.56 4.79 -8.84
CA THR A 115 6.68 3.95 -7.64
C THR A 115 5.44 3.07 -7.48
N PRO A 116 5.60 1.78 -7.12
CA PRO A 116 4.47 0.89 -6.89
C PRO A 116 3.54 1.39 -5.79
N VAL A 117 2.24 1.27 -6.03
CA VAL A 117 1.19 1.61 -5.07
C VAL A 117 0.42 0.34 -4.71
N VAL A 118 0.21 0.14 -3.42
CA VAL A 118 -0.53 -1.01 -2.89
C VAL A 118 -1.80 -0.51 -2.20
N ASN A 119 -2.92 -1.10 -2.58
CA ASN A 119 -4.20 -0.82 -1.93
C ASN A 119 -4.27 -1.53 -0.58
N LEU A 120 -4.31 -0.76 0.51
CA LEU A 120 -4.47 -1.30 1.87
C LEU A 120 -5.94 -1.43 2.27
N LEU A 121 -6.82 -1.07 1.46
CA LEU A 121 -8.27 -1.19 1.39
C LEU A 121 -8.89 0.11 0.93
N SER A 122 -9.75 0.02 -0.06
CA SER A 122 -10.59 1.11 -0.53
C SER A 122 -12.05 0.65 -0.53
N GLU A 123 -12.96 1.56 -0.77
CA GLU A 123 -14.40 1.26 -0.79
C GLU A 123 -14.74 0.15 -1.80
N ARG A 124 -14.14 0.18 -2.98
CA ARG A 124 -14.38 -0.82 -4.02
C ARG A 124 -13.96 -2.22 -3.57
N GLU A 125 -12.74 -2.36 -3.05
CA GLU A 125 -12.23 -3.64 -2.57
C GLU A 125 -13.06 -4.19 -1.41
N HIS A 126 -13.57 -3.31 -0.55
CA HIS A 126 -14.42 -3.71 0.55
C HIS A 126 -15.76 -4.30 0.05
N LEU A 127 -16.32 -3.70 -1.00
CA LEU A 127 -17.53 -4.23 -1.64
C LEU A 127 -17.27 -5.56 -2.34
N ASP A 128 -16.16 -5.68 -3.04
CA ASP A 128 -15.76 -6.92 -3.73
C ASP A 128 -15.60 -8.07 -2.74
N VAL A 129 -14.98 -7.83 -1.60
CA VAL A 129 -14.83 -8.82 -0.53
C VAL A 129 -16.19 -9.27 0.03
N ARG A 130 -17.14 -8.35 0.16
CA ARG A 130 -18.49 -8.69 0.60
C ARG A 130 -19.24 -9.60 -0.40
N HIS A 131 -18.99 -9.42 -1.67
CA HIS A 131 -19.61 -10.23 -2.71
C HIS A 131 -19.01 -11.63 -2.81
N VAL A 132 -17.78 -11.82 -2.40
CA VAL A 132 -17.09 -13.11 -2.40
C VAL A 132 -17.41 -13.92 -1.15
N ALA A 133 -17.82 -13.27 -0.09
CA ALA A 133 -18.23 -13.92 1.15
C ALA A 133 -19.69 -14.35 1.09
#